data_cb34bba0453df993aaaecd40e59f3b6b
#
_entry.id   cb34bba0453df993aaaecd40e59f3b6b
#
_cell.length_a   1.000
_cell.length_b   1.000
_cell.length_c   1.000
_cell.angle_alpha   90.00
_cell.angle_beta   90.00
_cell.angle_gamma   90.00
#
_symmetry.space_group_name_H-M   'P 1'
#
loop_
_entity.id
_entity.type
_entity.pdbx_description
1 polymer ?
#
loop_
_entity_poly.entity_id
_entity_poly.type
_entity_poly.pdbx_seq_one_letter_code
_entity_poly.pdbx_strand_id
1 'polypeptide(L)' 'MKFNELLEVTKDIDLEALGVSLGKAANRVETISCFQEGDEWVMQEVDDRQRVFEKRGKEEDIVRKIYGNIKLRIR' A
#
# COMPACT_ATOMS: atom_id res chain seq x y z
N MET A 1 12.12 -2.73 6.58
CA MET A 1 10.92 -2.24 7.29
C MET A 1 9.84 -3.31 7.27
N LYS A 2 9.26 -3.56 8.41
CA LYS A 2 8.15 -4.51 8.54
C LYS A 2 6.82 -3.77 8.51
N PHE A 3 5.74 -4.51 8.27
CA PHE A 3 4.42 -3.92 8.17
C PHE A 3 4.00 -3.18 9.45
N ASN A 4 4.35 -3.74 10.61
CA ASN A 4 4.05 -3.07 11.88
C ASN A 4 4.74 -1.72 12.00
N GLU A 5 5.96 -1.61 11.49
CA GLU A 5 6.67 -0.34 11.48
C GLU A 5 5.98 0.65 10.53
N LEU A 6 5.51 0.14 9.39
CA LEU A 6 4.78 0.97 8.44
C LEU A 6 3.53 1.55 9.11
N LEU A 7 2.76 0.73 9.82
CA LEU A 7 1.58 1.21 10.53
C LEU A 7 1.94 2.29 11.55
N GLU A 8 3.05 2.10 12.26
CA GLU A 8 3.48 3.06 13.28
C GLU A 8 3.89 4.41 12.66
N VAL A 9 4.68 4.39 11.59
CA VAL A 9 5.17 5.63 10.99
C VAL A 9 4.09 6.37 10.20
N THR A 10 2.97 5.72 9.91
CA THR A 10 1.87 6.34 9.17
C THR A 10 0.64 6.60 10.03
N LYS A 11 0.73 6.37 11.34
CA LYS A 11 -0.45 6.44 12.22
C LYS A 11 -1.11 7.82 12.28
N ASP A 12 -0.34 8.88 12.04
CA ASP A 12 -0.85 10.24 12.08
C ASP A 12 -1.20 10.78 10.68
N ILE A 13 -1.15 9.91 9.69
CA ILE A 13 -1.44 10.28 8.30
C ILE A 13 -2.84 9.79 7.96
N ASP A 14 -3.64 10.63 7.32
CA ASP A 14 -4.95 10.23 6.81
C ASP A 14 -4.75 9.44 5.51
N LEU A 15 -4.50 8.15 5.66
CA LEU A 15 -4.21 7.28 4.52
C LEU A 15 -5.39 7.19 3.56
N GLU A 16 -6.60 7.20 4.09
CA GLU A 16 -7.79 7.14 3.25
C GLU A 16 -7.87 8.33 2.30
N ALA A 17 -7.53 9.53 2.80
CA ALA A 17 -7.51 10.72 1.97
C ALA A 17 -6.44 10.64 0.89
N LEU A 18 -5.37 9.90 1.13
CA LEU A 18 -4.29 9.70 0.16
C LEU A 18 -4.58 8.55 -0.82
N GLY A 19 -5.68 7.84 -0.64
CA GLY A 19 -5.98 6.67 -1.46
C GLY A 19 -5.13 5.45 -1.11
N VAL A 20 -4.75 5.32 0.16
CA VAL A 20 -3.91 4.22 0.62
C VAL A 20 -4.71 3.31 1.54
N SER A 21 -4.62 2.00 1.31
CA SER A 21 -5.25 0.99 2.16
C SER A 21 -4.17 0.03 2.66
N LEU A 22 -4.04 -0.09 3.97
CA LEU A 22 -3.08 -1.01 4.58
C LEU A 22 -3.84 -2.15 5.26
N GLY A 23 -3.46 -3.38 4.93
CA GLY A 23 -4.04 -4.59 5.52
C GLY A 23 -5.11 -5.23 4.66
N LYS A 24 -5.65 -4.55 3.69
CA LYS A 24 -6.65 -5.10 2.77
C LYS A 24 -6.62 -4.35 1.45
N ALA A 25 -7.14 -4.99 0.41
CA ALA A 25 -7.22 -4.37 -0.91
C ALA A 25 -8.28 -3.26 -0.91
N ALA A 26 -7.97 -2.17 -1.62
CA ALA A 26 -8.95 -1.12 -1.88
C ALA A 26 -9.59 -1.40 -3.23
N ASN A 27 -10.91 -1.19 -3.32
CA ASN A 27 -11.65 -1.44 -4.55
C ASN A 27 -12.10 -0.13 -5.19
N ARG A 28 -11.18 0.84 -5.23
CA ARG A 28 -11.47 2.16 -5.78
C ARG A 28 -10.35 2.59 -6.72
N VAL A 29 -10.67 3.48 -7.65
CA VAL A 29 -9.68 4.05 -8.57
C VAL A 29 -8.69 4.94 -7.81
N GLU A 30 -7.51 5.06 -8.39
CA GLU A 30 -6.44 5.92 -7.86
C GLU A 30 -6.03 5.55 -6.44
N THR A 31 -5.99 4.24 -6.14
CA THR A 31 -5.62 3.75 -4.82
C THR A 31 -4.41 2.84 -4.89
N ILE A 32 -3.69 2.75 -3.77
CA ILE A 32 -2.66 1.74 -3.57
C ILE A 32 -2.97 1.00 -2.29
N SER A 33 -2.66 -0.29 -2.27
CA SER A 33 -2.93 -1.15 -1.12
C SER A 33 -1.73 -2.02 -0.83
N CYS A 34 -1.57 -2.40 0.42
CA CYS A 34 -0.56 -3.35 0.84
C CYS A 34 -1.21 -4.33 1.80
N PHE A 35 -1.09 -5.61 1.51
CA PHE A 35 -1.71 -6.64 2.36
C PHE A 35 -0.95 -7.95 2.19
N GLN A 36 -1.21 -8.87 3.11
CA GLN A 36 -0.64 -10.21 3.06
C GLN A 36 -1.65 -11.18 2.48
N GLU A 37 -1.20 -12.05 1.59
CA GLU A 37 -2.02 -13.08 1.00
C GLU A 37 -1.25 -14.39 1.04
N GLY A 38 -1.65 -15.29 1.93
CA GLY A 38 -0.89 -16.50 2.20
C GLY A 38 0.49 -16.14 2.76
N ASP A 39 1.53 -16.66 2.14
CA ASP A 39 2.90 -16.41 2.55
C ASP A 39 3.53 -15.21 1.85
N GLU A 40 2.78 -14.55 0.99
CA GLU A 40 3.29 -13.44 0.20
C GLU A 40 2.69 -12.12 0.64
N TRP A 41 3.44 -11.06 0.41
CA TRP A 41 2.94 -9.70 0.56
C TRP A 41 2.65 -9.13 -0.81
N VAL A 42 1.61 -8.32 -0.88
CA VAL A 42 1.10 -7.80 -2.15
C VAL A 42 1.00 -6.29 -2.05
N MET A 43 1.48 -5.60 -3.08
CA MET A 43 1.18 -4.19 -3.31
C MET A 43 0.30 -4.14 -4.54
N GLN A 44 -0.88 -3.55 -4.41
CA GLN A 44 -1.84 -3.45 -5.49
C GLN A 44 -2.11 -1.99 -5.79
N GLU A 45 -2.11 -1.65 -7.05
CA GLU A 45 -2.42 -0.30 -7.50
C GLU A 45 -3.60 -0.36 -8.46
N VAL A 46 -4.57 0.53 -8.25
CA VAL A 46 -5.71 0.69 -9.17
C VAL A 46 -5.61 2.08 -9.77
N ASP A 47 -5.50 2.17 -11.09
CA ASP A 47 -5.37 3.45 -11.76
C ASP A 47 -6.73 4.11 -12.00
N ASP A 48 -6.74 5.26 -12.66
CA ASP A 48 -7.95 6.02 -12.93
C ASP A 48 -8.90 5.34 -13.93
N ARG A 49 -8.41 4.31 -14.62
CA ARG A 49 -9.20 3.52 -15.57
C ARG A 49 -9.60 2.16 -15.02
N GLN A 50 -9.45 1.98 -13.71
CA GLN A 50 -9.76 0.72 -13.02
C GLN A 50 -8.87 -0.44 -13.42
N ARG A 51 -7.69 -0.16 -13.96
CA ARG A 51 -6.71 -1.20 -14.22
C ARG A 51 -5.97 -1.54 -12.94
N VAL A 52 -5.76 -2.81 -12.70
CA VAL A 52 -5.15 -3.30 -11.47
C VAL A 52 -3.75 -3.81 -11.77
N PHE A 53 -2.78 -3.30 -11.03
CA PHE A 53 -1.39 -3.73 -11.10
C PHE A 53 -0.99 -4.30 -9.76
N GLU A 54 -0.28 -5.43 -9.76
CA GLU A 54 0.14 -6.06 -8.53
C GLU A 54 1.63 -6.37 -8.55
N LYS A 55 2.25 -6.24 -7.39
CA LYS A 55 3.60 -6.74 -7.15
C LYS A 55 3.54 -7.61 -5.91
N ARG A 56 4.21 -8.76 -5.97
CA ARG A 56 4.22 -9.72 -4.87
C ARG A 56 5.65 -10.00 -4.46
N GLY A 57 5.84 -10.32 -3.20
CA GLY A 57 7.16 -10.64 -2.71
C GLY A 57 7.22 -10.70 -1.21
N LYS A 58 8.41 -10.49 -0.69
CA LYS A 58 8.65 -10.52 0.75
C LYS A 58 8.14 -9.25 1.42
N GLU A 59 7.78 -9.40 2.68
CA GLU A 59 7.25 -8.29 3.47
C GLU A 59 8.12 -7.03 3.37
N GLU A 60 9.42 -7.17 3.61
CA GLU A 60 10.31 -6.00 3.64
C GLU A 60 10.34 -5.27 2.29
N ASP A 61 10.35 -6.02 1.21
CA ASP A 61 10.42 -5.42 -0.13
C ASP A 61 9.12 -4.70 -0.47
N ILE A 62 7.99 -5.34 -0.22
CA ILE A 62 6.69 -4.77 -0.55
C ILE A 62 6.37 -3.57 0.35
N VAL A 63 6.64 -3.68 1.64
CA VAL A 63 6.40 -2.59 2.58
C VAL A 63 7.25 -1.37 2.22
N ARG A 64 8.50 -1.58 1.83
CA ARG A 64 9.37 -0.48 1.40
C ARG A 64 8.81 0.21 0.16
N LYS A 65 8.30 -0.56 -0.80
CA LYS A 65 7.74 0.00 -2.02
C LYS A 65 6.51 0.86 -1.72
N ILE A 66 5.61 0.36 -0.90
CA ILE A 66 4.41 1.13 -0.60
C ILE A 66 4.73 2.37 0.26
N TYR A 67 5.69 2.27 1.16
CA TYR A 67 6.12 3.42 1.95
C TYR A 67 6.65 4.53 1.03
N GLY A 68 7.45 4.17 0.04
CA GLY A 68 7.94 5.13 -0.96
C GLY A 68 6.78 5.81 -1.71
N ASN A 69 5.77 5.04 -2.08
CA ASN A 69 4.59 5.59 -2.74
C ASN A 69 3.80 6.51 -1.81
N ILE A 70 3.66 6.16 -0.54
CA ILE A 70 2.97 7.00 0.43
C ILE A 70 3.69 8.35 0.55
N LYS A 71 5.01 8.33 0.64
CA LYS A 71 5.79 9.55 0.76
C LYS A 71 5.62 10.46 -0.46
N LEU A 72 5.45 9.89 -1.64
CA LEU A 72 5.20 10.67 -2.85
C LEU A 72 3.81 11.31 -2.86
N ARG A 73 2.87 10.75 -2.14
CA ARG A 73 1.51 11.28 -2.05
C ARG A 73 1.35 12.36 -0.98
N ILE A 74 2.29 12.40 -0.05
CA ILE A 74 2.31 13.44 0.98
C ILE A 74 3.04 14.65 0.40
N ARG A 75 2.44 15.80 0.45
CA ARG A 75 3.04 17.03 -0.08
C ARG A 75 2.92 18.19 0.87
#